data_7b29acda1697e214b020004a27749b0b
#
_entry.id   7b29acda1697e214b020004a27749b0b
#
_cell.length_a   1.000
_cell.length_b   1.000
_cell.length_c   1.000
_cell.angle_alpha   90.00
_cell.angle_beta   90.00
_cell.angle_gamma   90.00
#
_symmetry.space_group_name_H-M   'P 1'
#
loop_
_entity.id
_entity.type
_entity.pdbx_description
1 polymer ?
#
loop_
_entity_poly.entity_id
_entity_poly.type
_entity_poly.pdbx_seq_one_letter_code
_entity_poly.pdbx_strand_id
1 'polypeptide(L)'
;MSRVGVVGIGHTKFGNLSQYDLGDVMAYAATDALKDAGFLERRKEIDQVIVGNMASGLFCHQSAVASSVISKMDMEPVPAELVENGPASGASAIKIGYMAVASGMADIVLVIGGEVMRKVTGWTGTEYVATMLHPEAEYDMGLTLPGFGGMFTRMYMEKYGLTERDLALLAVKNHANGAKNKYAHIQAECTIEAIADGPEANVVNTYVAEPLRMYSTCPVSDGAAALLLVNMDSPKAKLFSKKPVRIAGIASATDTHCVHNRKDPLKLEAVRIAAEKAYAMAGLSPKDISFAELHDAFSILELAISEEVGFFERGKSFLAVRKGETAIDGRLPINTSGGLKSKGHPVGATGTSQAVELVRQLRGEAELGRQVTDPKYGMAVNFGGFG
;
A
#
# COMPACT_ATOMS: atom_id res chain seq x y z
N MET A 1 -8.03 2.76 -26.09
CA MET A 1 -7.22 3.32 -24.97
C MET A 1 -5.79 2.83 -25.14
N SER A 2 -4.81 3.72 -24.97
CA SER A 2 -3.39 3.34 -25.02
C SER A 2 -3.04 2.37 -23.89
N ARG A 3 -2.12 1.46 -24.17
CA ARG A 3 -1.59 0.55 -23.15
C ARG A 3 -0.62 1.30 -22.24
N VAL A 4 -0.81 1.18 -20.94
CA VAL A 4 0.02 1.85 -19.95
C VAL A 4 0.99 0.85 -19.29
N GLY A 5 2.25 1.21 -19.22
CA GLY A 5 3.30 0.44 -18.59
C GLY A 5 4.12 1.24 -17.60
N VAL A 6 4.69 0.56 -16.62
CA VAL A 6 5.65 1.11 -15.66
C VAL A 6 7.06 0.82 -16.16
N VAL A 7 7.86 1.85 -16.36
CA VAL A 7 9.24 1.77 -16.86
C VAL A 7 10.29 2.10 -15.81
N GLY A 8 9.93 2.79 -14.74
CA GLY A 8 10.82 3.13 -13.64
C GLY A 8 10.13 2.99 -12.29
N ILE A 9 10.87 2.56 -11.28
CA ILE A 9 10.41 2.42 -9.90
C ILE A 9 11.43 3.03 -8.93
N GLY A 10 10.93 3.71 -7.90
CA GLY A 10 11.77 4.30 -6.86
C GLY A 10 11.14 4.17 -5.48
N HIS A 11 11.97 4.09 -4.44
CA HIS A 11 11.49 3.85 -3.09
C HIS A 11 12.50 4.31 -2.05
N THR A 12 12.11 5.14 -1.09
CA THR A 12 12.92 5.42 0.09
C THR A 12 12.87 4.24 1.06
N LYS A 13 13.87 4.03 1.88
CA LYS A 13 13.69 3.16 3.06
C LYS A 13 12.60 3.78 3.94
N PHE A 14 11.58 3.01 4.29
CA PHE A 14 10.56 3.45 5.24
C PHE A 14 11.13 3.44 6.66
N GLY A 15 10.66 4.36 7.50
CA GLY A 15 11.17 4.45 8.86
C GLY A 15 10.90 5.81 9.50
N ASN A 16 11.88 6.32 10.23
CA ASN A 16 11.85 7.68 10.77
C ASN A 16 12.64 8.61 9.85
N LEU A 17 11.95 9.45 9.11
CA LEU A 17 12.49 10.48 8.23
C LEU A 17 12.01 11.88 8.66
N SER A 18 11.59 12.05 9.91
CA SER A 18 11.03 13.30 10.44
C SER A 18 11.99 14.51 10.38
N GLN A 19 13.30 14.25 10.26
CA GLN A 19 14.32 15.29 10.06
C GLN A 19 14.32 15.89 8.65
N TYR A 20 13.69 15.24 7.67
CA TYR A 20 13.63 15.72 6.29
C TYR A 20 12.33 16.47 6.00
N ASP A 21 12.36 17.31 4.98
CA ASP A 21 11.18 17.91 4.38
C ASP A 21 10.42 16.85 3.57
N LEU A 22 9.07 16.93 3.55
CA LEU A 22 8.25 15.98 2.79
C LEU A 22 8.58 16.00 1.29
N GLY A 23 8.79 17.21 0.72
CA GLY A 23 9.21 17.36 -0.67
C GLY A 23 10.54 16.68 -0.98
N ASP A 24 11.51 16.74 -0.06
CA ASP A 24 12.81 16.05 -0.21
C ASP A 24 12.61 14.52 -0.20
N VAL A 25 11.83 13.99 0.74
CA VAL A 25 11.54 12.55 0.81
C VAL A 25 10.88 12.04 -0.47
N MET A 26 9.94 12.81 -1.02
CA MET A 26 9.28 12.49 -2.29
C MET A 26 10.24 12.60 -3.48
N ALA A 27 11.07 13.65 -3.52
CA ALA A 27 12.06 13.85 -4.58
C ALA A 27 13.12 12.75 -4.63
N TYR A 28 13.51 12.17 -3.48
CA TYR A 28 14.39 11.01 -3.45
C TYR A 28 13.77 9.79 -4.15
N ALA A 29 12.54 9.44 -3.82
CA ALA A 29 11.86 8.32 -4.48
C ALA A 29 11.65 8.56 -5.98
N ALA A 30 11.27 9.78 -6.36
CA ALA A 30 11.12 10.19 -7.75
C ALA A 30 12.43 10.11 -8.53
N THR A 31 13.52 10.60 -7.94
CA THR A 31 14.87 10.52 -8.52
C THR A 31 15.29 9.07 -8.74
N ASP A 32 15.03 8.18 -7.79
CA ASP A 32 15.33 6.75 -7.94
C ASP A 32 14.49 6.11 -9.05
N ALA A 33 13.22 6.48 -9.21
CA ALA A 33 12.38 6.00 -10.31
C ALA A 33 12.91 6.46 -11.68
N LEU A 34 13.37 7.71 -11.77
CA LEU A 34 13.94 8.25 -13.00
C LEU A 34 15.31 7.62 -13.32
N LYS A 35 16.13 7.34 -12.31
CA LYS A 35 17.41 6.60 -12.49
C LYS A 35 17.15 5.18 -12.96
N ASP A 36 16.18 4.48 -12.35
CA ASP A 36 15.80 3.12 -12.72
C ASP A 36 15.33 3.02 -14.18
N ALA A 37 14.64 4.06 -14.66
CA ALA A 37 14.21 4.19 -16.05
C ALA A 37 15.31 4.69 -17.02
N GLY A 38 16.46 5.16 -16.53
CA GLY A 38 17.47 5.86 -17.34
C GLY A 38 17.00 7.21 -17.86
N PHE A 39 16.12 7.91 -17.13
CA PHE A 39 15.43 9.12 -17.61
C PHE A 39 15.70 10.39 -16.77
N LEU A 40 16.59 10.33 -15.80
CA LEU A 40 16.84 11.44 -14.86
C LEU A 40 17.25 12.74 -15.57
N GLU A 41 18.16 12.68 -16.52
CA GLU A 41 18.65 13.86 -17.28
C GLU A 41 17.58 14.45 -18.23
N ARG A 42 16.52 13.68 -18.47
CA ARG A 42 15.39 14.07 -19.30
C ARG A 42 14.12 14.34 -18.49
N ARG A 43 14.23 14.58 -17.20
CA ARG A 43 13.10 14.73 -16.28
C ARG A 43 12.12 15.84 -16.68
N LYS A 44 12.60 16.89 -17.39
CA LYS A 44 11.78 17.99 -17.91
C LYS A 44 10.94 17.59 -19.13
N GLU A 45 11.16 16.42 -19.71
CA GLU A 45 10.35 15.87 -20.82
C GLU A 45 9.16 15.02 -20.31
N ILE A 46 8.98 14.93 -18.99
CA ILE A 46 7.79 14.35 -18.38
C ILE A 46 6.59 15.26 -18.65
N ASP A 47 5.49 14.70 -19.13
CA ASP A 47 4.31 15.48 -19.51
C ASP A 47 3.50 15.94 -18.28
N GLN A 48 3.52 15.15 -17.17
CA GLN A 48 2.76 15.46 -15.95
C GLN A 48 3.31 14.69 -14.73
N VAL A 49 3.18 15.29 -13.54
CA VAL A 49 3.49 14.66 -12.25
C VAL A 49 2.20 14.56 -11.43
N ILE A 50 1.91 13.38 -10.89
CA ILE A 50 0.79 13.15 -9.98
C ILE A 50 1.34 12.74 -8.61
N VAL A 51 0.97 13.50 -7.58
CA VAL A 51 1.42 13.29 -6.20
C VAL A 51 0.26 12.77 -5.36
N GLY A 52 0.48 11.65 -4.67
CA GLY A 52 -0.45 11.11 -3.67
C GLY A 52 0.04 11.45 -2.26
N ASN A 53 -0.77 12.15 -1.49
CA ASN A 53 -0.48 12.48 -0.09
C ASN A 53 -1.80 12.62 0.67
N MET A 54 -1.85 12.16 1.92
CA MET A 54 -3.08 12.22 2.70
C MET A 54 -3.19 13.51 3.51
N ALA A 55 -2.17 13.83 4.30
CA ALA A 55 -2.37 14.80 5.39
C ALA A 55 -1.14 15.68 5.67
N SER A 56 -0.45 16.14 4.62
CA SER A 56 0.72 17.02 4.76
C SER A 56 0.43 18.30 5.53
N GLY A 57 -0.77 18.85 5.36
CA GLY A 57 -1.21 20.04 6.13
C GLY A 57 -1.22 19.80 7.64
N LEU A 58 -1.63 18.60 8.07
CA LEU A 58 -1.66 18.20 9.48
C LEU A 58 -0.27 17.78 9.99
N PHE A 59 0.38 16.83 9.30
CA PHE A 59 1.66 16.27 9.75
C PHE A 59 2.84 17.20 9.57
N CYS A 60 2.87 18.00 8.51
CA CYS A 60 4.04 18.78 8.08
C CYS A 60 3.77 20.29 8.00
N HIS A 61 2.57 20.77 8.30
CA HIS A 61 2.13 22.16 8.11
C HIS A 61 2.40 22.65 6.67
N GLN A 62 2.26 21.76 5.68
CA GLN A 62 2.60 22.04 4.29
C GLN A 62 1.42 21.77 3.35
N SER A 63 1.00 22.79 2.61
CA SER A 63 0.12 22.67 1.44
C SER A 63 0.96 22.71 0.15
N ALA A 64 0.33 22.55 -1.02
CA ALA A 64 0.97 22.61 -2.33
C ALA A 64 2.19 21.68 -2.48
N VAL A 65 2.11 20.47 -1.93
CA VAL A 65 3.20 19.49 -1.93
C VAL A 65 3.69 19.16 -3.35
N ALA A 66 2.79 19.09 -4.33
CA ALA A 66 3.15 18.83 -5.72
C ALA A 66 4.13 19.87 -6.27
N SER A 67 3.87 21.17 -6.04
CA SER A 67 4.80 22.25 -6.43
C SER A 67 6.14 22.15 -5.72
N SER A 68 6.13 21.80 -4.43
CA SER A 68 7.36 21.59 -3.66
C SER A 68 8.24 20.51 -4.28
N VAL A 69 7.66 19.38 -4.68
CA VAL A 69 8.39 18.28 -5.33
C VAL A 69 8.98 18.73 -6.67
N ILE A 70 8.22 19.44 -7.50
CA ILE A 70 8.70 19.98 -8.78
C ILE A 70 9.94 20.83 -8.59
N SER A 71 9.90 21.79 -7.64
CA SER A 71 11.03 22.65 -7.36
C SER A 71 12.24 21.90 -6.80
N LYS A 72 12.03 20.93 -5.90
CA LYS A 72 13.11 20.09 -5.35
C LYS A 72 13.82 19.26 -6.42
N MET A 73 13.14 18.96 -7.52
CA MET A 73 13.68 18.17 -8.63
C MET A 73 14.14 19.01 -9.83
N ASP A 74 14.06 20.34 -9.75
CA ASP A 74 14.34 21.23 -10.88
C ASP A 74 13.59 20.80 -12.15
N MET A 75 12.26 20.61 -12.02
CA MET A 75 11.38 20.13 -13.11
C MET A 75 10.46 21.19 -13.66
N GLU A 76 10.56 22.44 -13.22
CA GLU A 76 9.72 23.49 -13.83
C GLU A 76 9.96 23.61 -15.35
N PRO A 77 8.91 23.80 -16.13
CA PRO A 77 7.49 24.08 -15.83
C PRO A 77 6.56 22.87 -15.93
N VAL A 78 7.01 21.64 -15.57
CA VAL A 78 6.19 20.43 -15.65
C VAL A 78 4.95 20.57 -14.74
N PRO A 79 3.72 20.35 -15.25
CA PRO A 79 2.51 20.43 -14.44
C PRO A 79 2.46 19.31 -13.39
N ALA A 80 1.94 19.63 -12.19
CA ALA A 80 1.83 18.68 -11.10
C ALA A 80 0.54 18.88 -10.28
N GLU A 81 -0.14 17.79 -9.97
CA GLU A 81 -1.37 17.76 -9.17
C GLU A 81 -1.21 16.88 -7.94
N LEU A 82 -1.94 17.27 -6.88
CA LEU A 82 -2.06 16.51 -5.64
C LEU A 82 -3.38 15.73 -5.61
N VAL A 83 -3.31 14.46 -5.25
CA VAL A 83 -4.46 13.57 -5.05
C VAL A 83 -4.52 13.15 -3.59
N GLU A 84 -5.66 13.37 -2.96
CA GLU A 84 -5.97 12.93 -1.60
C GLU A 84 -7.13 11.92 -1.65
N ASN A 85 -6.99 10.81 -0.97
CA ASN A 85 -8.01 9.78 -0.76
C ASN A 85 -7.65 8.92 0.47
N GLY A 86 -7.40 9.57 1.60
CA GLY A 86 -6.92 8.88 2.80
C GLY A 86 -5.67 8.04 2.52
N PRO A 87 -5.53 6.88 3.18
CA PRO A 87 -4.42 5.95 2.93
C PRO A 87 -4.40 5.37 1.50
N ALA A 88 -5.47 5.51 0.71
CA ALA A 88 -5.52 5.11 -0.69
C ALA A 88 -4.98 6.18 -1.67
N SER A 89 -4.47 7.32 -1.18
CA SER A 89 -3.96 8.44 -2.02
C SER A 89 -2.92 7.99 -3.04
N GLY A 90 -1.99 7.08 -2.65
CA GLY A 90 -0.97 6.58 -3.56
C GLY A 90 -1.55 5.79 -4.74
N ALA A 91 -2.51 4.90 -4.50
CA ALA A 91 -3.17 4.14 -5.59
C ALA A 91 -4.09 5.04 -6.43
N SER A 92 -4.74 6.02 -5.80
CA SER A 92 -5.54 7.03 -6.53
C SER A 92 -4.66 7.87 -7.47
N ALA A 93 -3.46 8.26 -7.03
CA ALA A 93 -2.48 8.94 -7.88
C ALA A 93 -2.06 8.06 -9.07
N ILE A 94 -1.81 6.75 -8.86
CA ILE A 94 -1.53 5.82 -9.97
C ILE A 94 -2.71 5.75 -10.94
N LYS A 95 -3.95 5.71 -10.43
CA LYS A 95 -5.16 5.66 -11.27
C LYS A 95 -5.30 6.94 -12.12
N ILE A 96 -5.06 8.12 -11.54
CA ILE A 96 -5.10 9.39 -12.29
C ILE A 96 -4.00 9.41 -13.35
N GLY A 97 -2.76 9.05 -13.00
CA GLY A 97 -1.67 8.93 -13.97
C GLY A 97 -1.96 7.92 -15.09
N TYR A 98 -2.55 6.77 -14.73
CA TYR A 98 -3.03 5.80 -15.72
C TYR A 98 -4.06 6.41 -16.68
N MET A 99 -5.02 7.15 -16.16
CA MET A 99 -6.06 7.80 -16.98
C MET A 99 -5.47 8.85 -17.92
N ALA A 100 -4.51 9.65 -17.46
CA ALA A 100 -3.81 10.63 -18.29
C ALA A 100 -3.09 9.97 -19.49
N VAL A 101 -2.38 8.87 -19.22
CA VAL A 101 -1.69 8.11 -20.28
C VAL A 101 -2.67 7.37 -21.19
N ALA A 102 -3.66 6.69 -20.63
CA ALA A 102 -4.62 5.88 -21.40
C ALA A 102 -5.53 6.72 -22.31
N SER A 103 -5.84 7.97 -21.93
CA SER A 103 -6.60 8.93 -22.73
C SER A 103 -5.78 9.58 -23.84
N GLY A 104 -4.44 9.50 -23.79
CA GLY A 104 -3.54 10.17 -24.72
C GLY A 104 -3.26 11.64 -24.38
N MET A 105 -3.69 12.13 -23.21
CA MET A 105 -3.33 13.48 -22.72
C MET A 105 -1.86 13.59 -22.33
N ALA A 106 -1.23 12.47 -21.96
CA ALA A 106 0.19 12.38 -21.63
C ALA A 106 0.78 11.07 -22.19
N ASP A 107 2.05 11.10 -22.56
CA ASP A 107 2.82 9.91 -22.92
C ASP A 107 3.66 9.40 -21.75
N ILE A 108 4.16 10.30 -20.90
CA ILE A 108 5.05 10.00 -19.78
C ILE A 108 4.51 10.72 -18.53
N VAL A 109 4.16 9.96 -17.51
CA VAL A 109 3.66 10.49 -16.22
C VAL A 109 4.48 9.95 -15.07
N LEU A 110 5.00 10.84 -14.22
CA LEU A 110 5.63 10.49 -12.97
C LEU A 110 4.58 10.49 -11.86
N VAL A 111 4.41 9.36 -11.17
CA VAL A 111 3.52 9.22 -10.02
C VAL A 111 4.35 9.06 -8.77
N ILE A 112 4.09 9.87 -7.75
CA ILE A 112 4.82 9.87 -6.48
C ILE A 112 3.80 9.75 -5.35
N GLY A 113 3.99 8.81 -4.42
CA GLY A 113 3.25 8.79 -3.16
C GLY A 113 4.20 8.99 -2.00
N GLY A 114 3.82 9.78 -1.01
CA GLY A 114 4.67 10.03 0.15
C GLY A 114 3.93 10.58 1.35
N GLU A 115 4.48 10.33 2.54
CA GLU A 115 4.02 10.88 3.80
C GLU A 115 5.15 10.96 4.81
N VAL A 116 5.16 12.00 5.64
CA VAL A 116 6.02 12.14 6.82
C VAL A 116 5.13 12.36 8.02
N MET A 117 4.88 11.29 8.78
CA MET A 117 3.92 11.24 9.89
C MET A 117 4.57 11.44 11.25
N ARG A 118 5.87 11.23 11.36
CA ARG A 118 6.60 11.19 12.64
C ARG A 118 7.11 12.56 13.12
N LYS A 119 6.69 13.65 12.47
CA LYS A 119 6.93 15.03 12.96
C LYS A 119 6.04 15.40 14.14
N VAL A 120 5.03 14.61 14.42
CA VAL A 120 4.10 14.78 15.54
C VAL A 120 4.18 13.61 16.52
N THR A 121 3.59 13.75 17.71
CA THR A 121 3.53 12.68 18.69
C THR A 121 2.65 11.54 18.21
N GLY A 122 2.81 10.34 18.77
CA GLY A 122 1.98 9.18 18.41
C GLY A 122 0.48 9.42 18.61
N TRP A 123 0.09 10.11 19.68
CA TRP A 123 -1.29 10.50 19.95
C TRP A 123 -1.84 11.44 18.88
N THR A 124 -1.14 12.53 18.61
CA THR A 124 -1.50 13.49 17.55
C THR A 124 -1.59 12.80 16.19
N GLY A 125 -0.66 11.89 15.90
CA GLY A 125 -0.72 11.10 14.67
C GLY A 125 -1.96 10.21 14.58
N THR A 126 -2.36 9.58 15.68
CA THR A 126 -3.60 8.77 15.74
C THR A 126 -4.83 9.64 15.53
N GLU A 127 -4.87 10.83 16.14
CA GLU A 127 -5.93 11.81 15.96
C GLU A 127 -6.03 12.28 14.49
N TYR A 128 -4.90 12.64 13.87
CA TYR A 128 -4.88 13.09 12.48
C TYR A 128 -5.34 12.00 11.49
N VAL A 129 -4.95 10.75 11.74
CA VAL A 129 -5.44 9.63 10.94
C VAL A 129 -6.92 9.38 11.17
N ALA A 130 -7.45 9.62 12.38
CA ALA A 130 -8.87 9.46 12.69
C ALA A 130 -9.77 10.51 12.00
N THR A 131 -9.22 11.62 11.49
CA THR A 131 -10.01 12.62 10.73
C THR A 131 -10.65 12.06 9.46
N MET A 132 -10.27 10.87 9.01
CA MET A 132 -10.95 10.19 7.90
C MET A 132 -12.23 9.44 8.31
N LEU A 133 -12.57 9.40 9.60
CA LEU A 133 -13.83 8.86 10.11
C LEU A 133 -14.94 9.93 9.99
N HIS A 134 -16.20 9.48 10.10
CA HIS A 134 -17.31 10.43 10.10
C HIS A 134 -17.19 11.39 11.31
N PRO A 135 -17.16 12.72 11.10
CA PRO A 135 -16.83 13.67 12.16
C PRO A 135 -17.73 13.54 13.37
N GLU A 136 -19.05 13.65 13.20
CA GLU A 136 -20.00 13.69 14.31
C GLU A 136 -20.30 12.32 14.92
N ALA A 137 -20.40 11.28 14.08
CA ALA A 137 -20.88 9.96 14.50
C ALA A 137 -19.77 9.01 14.97
N GLU A 138 -18.52 9.28 14.61
CA GLU A 138 -17.39 8.39 14.87
C GLU A 138 -16.22 9.15 15.51
N TYR A 139 -15.69 10.19 14.87
CA TYR A 139 -14.53 10.94 15.37
C TYR A 139 -14.82 11.66 16.71
N ASP A 140 -15.89 12.45 16.79
CA ASP A 140 -16.28 13.18 18.02
C ASP A 140 -16.66 12.23 19.15
N MET A 141 -17.06 10.99 18.84
CA MET A 141 -17.32 9.95 19.82
C MET A 141 -16.03 9.27 20.35
N GLY A 142 -14.86 9.72 19.89
CA GLY A 142 -13.56 9.21 20.31
C GLY A 142 -13.12 7.93 19.63
N LEU A 143 -13.74 7.55 18.50
CA LEU A 143 -13.33 6.38 17.75
C LEU A 143 -11.97 6.64 17.07
N THR A 144 -11.09 5.66 17.16
CA THR A 144 -9.79 5.65 16.47
C THR A 144 -9.73 4.51 15.47
N LEU A 145 -8.81 4.59 14.48
CA LEU A 145 -8.66 3.50 13.50
C LEU A 145 -8.29 2.16 14.16
N PRO A 146 -7.36 2.11 15.14
CA PRO A 146 -7.13 0.87 15.90
C PRO A 146 -8.37 0.37 16.65
N GLY A 147 -9.15 1.27 17.28
CA GLY A 147 -10.41 0.91 17.95
C GLY A 147 -11.39 0.28 16.98
N PHE A 148 -11.53 0.89 15.80
CA PHE A 148 -12.36 0.33 14.73
C PHE A 148 -11.85 -1.05 14.26
N GLY A 149 -10.54 -1.17 14.01
CA GLY A 149 -9.91 -2.44 13.64
C GLY A 149 -10.12 -3.52 14.70
N GLY A 150 -10.08 -3.15 16.00
CA GLY A 150 -10.38 -4.06 17.12
C GLY A 150 -11.82 -4.59 17.08
N MET A 151 -12.80 -3.70 16.90
CA MET A 151 -14.21 -4.10 16.79
C MET A 151 -14.43 -5.03 15.58
N PHE A 152 -13.91 -4.67 14.41
CA PHE A 152 -13.98 -5.51 13.21
C PHE A 152 -13.37 -6.90 13.46
N THR A 153 -12.20 -6.93 14.09
CA THR A 153 -11.49 -8.18 14.42
C THR A 153 -12.32 -9.04 15.38
N ARG A 154 -12.89 -8.45 16.44
CA ARG A 154 -13.74 -9.17 17.40
C ARG A 154 -14.95 -9.81 16.72
N MET A 155 -15.65 -9.05 15.90
CA MET A 155 -16.81 -9.56 15.13
C MET A 155 -16.42 -10.69 14.18
N TYR A 156 -15.25 -10.57 13.52
CA TYR A 156 -14.75 -11.62 12.63
C TYR A 156 -14.38 -12.90 13.40
N MET A 157 -13.73 -12.78 14.56
CA MET A 157 -13.39 -13.89 15.43
C MET A 157 -14.65 -14.64 15.91
N GLU A 158 -15.66 -13.91 16.38
CA GLU A 158 -16.92 -14.50 16.83
C GLU A 158 -17.66 -15.22 15.70
N LYS A 159 -17.67 -14.65 14.50
CA LYS A 159 -18.42 -15.20 13.38
C LYS A 159 -17.74 -16.41 12.72
N TYR A 160 -16.39 -16.40 12.62
CA TYR A 160 -15.65 -17.37 11.82
C TYR A 160 -14.66 -18.22 12.60
N GLY A 161 -14.47 -17.98 13.89
CA GLY A 161 -13.57 -18.77 14.74
C GLY A 161 -12.09 -18.49 14.53
N LEU A 162 -11.74 -17.30 14.00
CA LEU A 162 -10.38 -16.77 13.98
C LEU A 162 -9.85 -16.63 15.42
N THR A 163 -8.57 -16.84 15.64
CA THR A 163 -7.92 -16.66 16.94
C THR A 163 -6.83 -15.58 16.89
N GLU A 164 -6.44 -15.05 18.07
CA GLU A 164 -5.31 -14.10 18.14
C GLU A 164 -4.01 -14.73 17.63
N ARG A 165 -3.86 -16.05 17.81
CA ARG A 165 -2.71 -16.79 17.29
C ARG A 165 -2.64 -16.76 15.76
N ASP A 166 -3.77 -16.76 15.06
CA ASP A 166 -3.80 -16.64 13.61
C ASP A 166 -3.32 -15.26 13.14
N LEU A 167 -3.67 -14.20 13.87
CA LEU A 167 -3.14 -12.85 13.61
C LEU A 167 -1.63 -12.78 13.84
N ALA A 168 -1.12 -13.50 14.86
CA ALA A 168 0.32 -13.61 15.13
C ALA A 168 1.05 -14.36 14.00
N LEU A 169 0.46 -15.40 13.40
CA LEU A 169 1.04 -16.11 12.25
C LEU A 169 1.21 -15.17 11.02
N LEU A 170 0.26 -14.26 10.79
CA LEU A 170 0.39 -13.22 9.76
C LEU A 170 1.58 -12.29 10.05
N ALA A 171 1.73 -11.86 11.31
CA ALA A 171 2.85 -11.04 11.71
C ALA A 171 4.19 -11.75 11.49
N VAL A 172 4.31 -13.01 11.90
CA VAL A 172 5.52 -13.83 11.66
C VAL A 172 5.88 -13.90 10.19
N LYS A 173 4.90 -14.18 9.32
CA LYS A 173 5.07 -14.22 7.86
C LYS A 173 5.55 -12.86 7.33
N ASN A 174 4.88 -11.78 7.69
CA ASN A 174 5.19 -10.45 7.16
C ASN A 174 6.54 -9.94 7.68
N HIS A 175 6.91 -10.25 8.93
CA HIS A 175 8.24 -9.94 9.47
C HIS A 175 9.35 -10.74 8.76
N ALA A 176 9.14 -12.02 8.43
CA ALA A 176 10.11 -12.83 7.70
C ALA A 176 10.36 -12.27 6.28
N ASN A 177 9.33 -11.75 5.61
CA ASN A 177 9.48 -11.07 4.32
C ASN A 177 10.16 -9.70 4.48
N GLY A 178 9.74 -8.90 5.46
CA GLY A 178 10.30 -7.56 5.71
C GLY A 178 11.76 -7.59 6.15
N ALA A 179 12.19 -8.61 6.90
CA ALA A 179 13.58 -8.79 7.30
C ALA A 179 14.53 -8.86 6.10
N LYS A 180 14.05 -9.37 4.97
CA LYS A 180 14.81 -9.49 3.71
C LYS A 180 14.63 -8.28 2.79
N ASN A 181 13.72 -7.35 3.08
CA ASN A 181 13.45 -6.18 2.27
C ASN A 181 14.24 -4.98 2.78
N LYS A 182 15.23 -4.52 2.01
CA LYS A 182 16.09 -3.37 2.37
C LYS A 182 15.33 -2.05 2.58
N TYR A 183 14.10 -1.94 2.05
CA TYR A 183 13.25 -0.77 2.18
C TYR A 183 12.29 -0.84 3.38
N ALA A 184 12.22 -1.99 4.06
CA ALA A 184 11.31 -2.15 5.18
C ALA A 184 11.74 -1.33 6.41
N HIS A 185 10.74 -0.82 7.13
CA HIS A 185 10.93 -0.13 8.41
C HIS A 185 11.45 -1.09 9.47
N ILE A 186 10.81 -2.26 9.61
CA ILE A 186 11.18 -3.29 10.57
C ILE A 186 11.84 -4.42 9.80
N GLN A 187 13.16 -4.51 9.90
CA GLN A 187 13.99 -5.55 9.27
C GLN A 187 14.40 -6.62 10.29
N ALA A 188 13.43 -7.11 11.05
CA ALA A 188 13.64 -8.12 12.08
C ALA A 188 12.57 -9.21 12.00
N GLU A 189 12.98 -10.44 12.04
CA GLU A 189 12.07 -11.57 12.18
C GLU A 189 11.49 -11.62 13.60
N CYS A 190 10.33 -12.24 13.76
CA CYS A 190 9.74 -12.59 15.03
C CYS A 190 9.25 -14.05 14.97
N THR A 191 9.14 -14.68 16.11
CA THR A 191 8.67 -16.06 16.21
C THR A 191 7.30 -16.12 16.86
N ILE A 192 6.52 -17.13 16.53
CA ILE A 192 5.21 -17.35 17.16
C ILE A 192 5.35 -17.52 18.67
N GLU A 193 6.43 -18.15 19.12
CA GLU A 193 6.77 -18.32 20.54
C GLU A 193 6.90 -16.96 21.24
N ALA A 194 7.64 -16.00 20.62
CA ALA A 194 7.88 -14.70 21.22
C ALA A 194 6.62 -13.82 21.30
N ILE A 195 5.67 -13.95 20.36
CA ILE A 195 4.54 -13.01 20.26
C ILE A 195 3.15 -13.58 20.56
N ALA A 196 3.04 -14.93 20.75
CA ALA A 196 1.76 -15.58 21.01
C ALA A 196 1.83 -16.74 22.03
N ASP A 197 2.75 -17.68 21.85
CA ASP A 197 2.72 -18.96 22.59
C ASP A 197 3.61 -18.96 23.84
N GLY A 198 4.62 -18.10 23.93
CA GLY A 198 5.58 -18.08 25.04
C GLY A 198 5.10 -17.33 26.28
N PRO A 199 5.78 -17.54 27.42
CA PRO A 199 5.35 -16.99 28.74
C PRO A 199 5.39 -15.45 28.77
N GLU A 200 6.23 -14.81 27.95
CA GLU A 200 6.36 -13.35 27.89
C GLU A 200 5.59 -12.72 26.73
N ALA A 201 4.84 -13.53 25.96
CA ALA A 201 4.14 -13.04 24.75
C ALA A 201 3.22 -11.84 25.04
N ASN A 202 2.53 -11.83 26.18
CA ASN A 202 1.65 -10.71 26.56
C ASN A 202 2.42 -9.42 26.91
N VAL A 203 3.68 -9.52 27.30
CA VAL A 203 4.55 -8.35 27.58
C VAL A 203 5.15 -7.82 26.29
N VAL A 204 5.60 -8.70 25.41
CA VAL A 204 6.23 -8.35 24.13
C VAL A 204 5.17 -7.85 23.12
N ASN A 205 3.99 -8.45 23.13
CA ASN A 205 2.91 -8.17 22.19
C ASN A 205 1.65 -7.69 22.93
N THR A 206 1.72 -6.47 23.47
CA THR A 206 0.64 -5.84 24.24
C THR A 206 -0.56 -5.47 23.36
N TYR A 207 -1.74 -5.35 23.96
CA TYR A 207 -2.93 -4.86 23.28
C TYR A 207 -2.79 -3.39 22.87
N VAL A 208 -3.23 -3.09 21.66
CA VAL A 208 -3.43 -1.72 21.12
C VAL A 208 -4.91 -1.36 21.18
N ALA A 209 -5.76 -2.24 20.70
CA ALA A 209 -7.22 -2.18 20.80
C ALA A 209 -7.75 -3.62 20.72
N GLU A 210 -8.13 -4.20 21.87
CA GLU A 210 -8.48 -5.62 21.94
C GLU A 210 -9.48 -6.07 20.87
N PRO A 211 -9.23 -7.17 20.12
CA PRO A 211 -8.15 -8.16 20.29
C PRO A 211 -6.88 -7.85 19.50
N LEU A 212 -6.75 -6.65 18.88
CA LEU A 212 -5.54 -6.26 18.14
C LEU A 212 -4.37 -5.99 19.11
N ARG A 213 -3.25 -6.61 18.83
CA ARG A 213 -2.00 -6.43 19.55
C ARG A 213 -0.99 -5.64 18.70
N MET A 214 0.12 -5.24 19.30
CA MET A 214 1.18 -4.48 18.64
C MET A 214 1.67 -5.15 17.35
N TYR A 215 1.85 -6.48 17.39
CA TYR A 215 2.26 -7.23 16.19
C TYR A 215 1.13 -7.44 15.18
N SER A 216 -0.11 -7.12 15.52
CA SER A 216 -1.26 -7.11 14.58
C SER A 216 -1.56 -5.75 13.97
N THR A 217 -0.73 -4.73 14.26
CA THR A 217 -0.88 -3.35 13.74
C THR A 217 0.40 -2.89 13.04
N CYS A 218 0.28 -2.06 12.02
CA CYS A 218 1.43 -1.48 11.33
C CYS A 218 2.14 -0.41 12.19
N PRO A 219 3.45 -0.20 12.04
CA PRO A 219 4.15 0.91 12.66
C PRO A 219 3.83 2.24 11.96
N VAL A 220 3.85 3.34 12.71
CA VAL A 220 3.87 4.69 12.12
C VAL A 220 5.19 4.87 11.38
N SER A 221 5.13 5.21 10.11
CA SER A 221 6.30 5.29 9.23
C SER A 221 6.27 6.53 8.35
N ASP A 222 7.45 7.00 8.01
CA ASP A 222 7.67 8.03 7.00
C ASP A 222 8.25 7.37 5.75
N GLY A 223 8.01 7.95 4.58
CA GLY A 223 8.61 7.51 3.34
C GLY A 223 7.87 7.91 2.08
N ALA A 224 8.47 7.59 0.94
CA ALA A 224 7.88 7.80 -0.37
C ALA A 224 8.23 6.66 -1.33
N ALA A 225 7.38 6.50 -2.35
CA ALA A 225 7.62 5.61 -3.48
C ALA A 225 7.13 6.27 -4.78
N ALA A 226 7.73 5.93 -5.91
CA ALA A 226 7.42 6.54 -7.18
C ALA A 226 7.42 5.53 -8.34
N LEU A 227 6.63 5.83 -9.37
CA LEU A 227 6.50 5.07 -10.60
C LEU A 227 6.59 6.01 -11.79
N LEU A 228 7.33 5.63 -12.81
CA LEU A 228 7.30 6.31 -14.11
C LEU A 228 6.41 5.49 -15.06
N LEU A 229 5.29 6.08 -15.46
CA LEU A 229 4.31 5.50 -16.38
C LEU A 229 4.60 5.95 -17.82
N VAL A 230 4.37 5.06 -18.78
CA VAL A 230 4.54 5.36 -20.20
C VAL A 230 3.39 4.81 -21.03
N ASN A 231 3.04 5.54 -22.07
CA ASN A 231 2.21 5.05 -23.16
C ASN A 231 3.01 4.04 -23.99
N MET A 232 2.71 2.75 -23.84
CA MET A 232 3.42 1.66 -24.52
C MET A 232 3.23 1.67 -26.05
N ASP A 233 2.23 2.37 -26.53
CA ASP A 233 1.91 2.49 -27.96
C ASP A 233 2.54 3.73 -28.59
N SER A 234 3.15 4.63 -27.80
CA SER A 234 3.88 5.82 -28.25
C SER A 234 5.32 5.48 -28.64
N PRO A 235 5.90 6.18 -29.64
CA PRO A 235 7.33 6.11 -29.90
C PRO A 235 8.21 6.44 -28.69
N LYS A 236 7.73 7.23 -27.74
CA LYS A 236 8.44 7.57 -26.49
C LYS A 236 8.72 6.34 -25.63
N ALA A 237 7.96 5.24 -25.77
CA ALA A 237 8.24 3.99 -25.05
C ALA A 237 9.64 3.40 -25.36
N LYS A 238 10.20 3.72 -26.52
CA LYS A 238 11.56 3.28 -26.93
C LYS A 238 12.69 4.04 -26.24
N LEU A 239 12.38 5.11 -25.50
CA LEU A 239 13.37 5.91 -24.76
C LEU A 239 13.89 5.21 -23.50
N PHE A 240 13.19 4.19 -23.05
CA PHE A 240 13.48 3.48 -21.79
C PHE A 240 14.22 2.19 -22.04
N SER A 241 15.22 1.92 -21.22
CA SER A 241 16.06 0.71 -21.32
C SER A 241 15.36 -0.54 -20.79
N LYS A 242 14.47 -0.38 -19.81
CA LYS A 242 13.73 -1.48 -19.19
C LYS A 242 12.41 -1.74 -19.90
N LYS A 243 12.06 -3.03 -20.05
CA LYS A 243 10.74 -3.41 -20.55
C LYS A 243 9.65 -2.88 -19.63
N PRO A 244 8.59 -2.25 -20.17
CA PRO A 244 7.45 -1.82 -19.36
C PRO A 244 6.75 -3.01 -18.72
N VAL A 245 6.44 -2.90 -17.43
CA VAL A 245 5.49 -3.78 -16.75
C VAL A 245 4.09 -3.21 -16.96
N ARG A 246 3.24 -3.94 -17.70
CA ARG A 246 1.92 -3.44 -18.09
C ARG A 246 0.96 -3.41 -16.88
N ILE A 247 0.24 -2.30 -16.73
CA ILE A 247 -0.93 -2.23 -15.87
C ILE A 247 -2.11 -2.83 -16.65
N ALA A 248 -2.46 -4.08 -16.33
CA ALA A 248 -3.50 -4.82 -17.03
C ALA A 248 -4.91 -4.38 -16.63
N GLY A 249 -5.11 -4.05 -15.36
CA GLY A 249 -6.38 -3.57 -14.82
C GLY A 249 -6.16 -2.62 -13.64
N ILE A 250 -6.98 -1.60 -13.53
CA ILE A 250 -6.98 -0.65 -12.43
C ILE A 250 -8.42 -0.17 -12.20
N ALA A 251 -8.87 -0.18 -10.95
CA ALA A 251 -10.22 0.26 -10.60
C ALA A 251 -10.28 0.78 -9.17
N SER A 252 -11.34 1.48 -8.86
CA SER A 252 -11.67 1.89 -7.50
C SER A 252 -13.19 1.84 -7.29
N ALA A 253 -13.58 1.74 -6.03
CA ALA A 253 -14.95 1.88 -5.57
C ALA A 253 -14.93 2.56 -4.19
N THR A 254 -16.07 3.08 -3.77
CA THR A 254 -16.26 3.71 -2.46
C THR A 254 -17.44 3.06 -1.78
N ASP A 255 -17.30 2.74 -0.51
CA ASP A 255 -18.36 2.20 0.35
C ASP A 255 -19.00 3.34 1.18
N THR A 256 -19.98 2.98 2.00
CA THR A 256 -20.61 3.90 2.94
C THR A 256 -19.58 4.45 3.93
N HIS A 257 -19.43 5.77 3.99
CA HIS A 257 -18.45 6.43 4.86
C HIS A 257 -18.67 6.07 6.34
N CYS A 258 -19.90 6.24 6.83
CA CYS A 258 -20.27 5.80 8.18
C CYS A 258 -20.37 4.28 8.24
N VAL A 259 -19.45 3.64 8.91
CA VAL A 259 -19.42 2.17 8.98
C VAL A 259 -20.64 1.60 9.71
N HIS A 260 -21.17 2.30 10.71
CA HIS A 260 -22.39 1.89 11.41
C HIS A 260 -23.64 1.83 10.51
N ASN A 261 -23.62 2.46 9.34
CA ASN A 261 -24.70 2.41 8.35
C ASN A 261 -24.59 1.22 7.39
N ARG A 262 -23.51 0.42 7.46
CA ARG A 262 -23.33 -0.75 6.60
C ARG A 262 -24.26 -1.87 7.04
N LYS A 263 -24.86 -2.55 6.05
CA LYS A 263 -25.73 -3.72 6.31
C LYS A 263 -24.99 -4.89 6.96
N ASP A 264 -23.75 -5.12 6.55
CA ASP A 264 -22.84 -6.11 7.12
C ASP A 264 -21.47 -5.43 7.30
N PRO A 265 -21.09 -5.05 8.52
CA PRO A 265 -19.84 -4.35 8.77
C PRO A 265 -18.58 -5.17 8.48
N LEU A 266 -18.71 -6.50 8.34
CA LEU A 266 -17.62 -7.39 7.95
C LEU A 266 -17.43 -7.51 6.44
N LYS A 267 -18.30 -6.89 5.63
CA LYS A 267 -18.11 -6.80 4.17
C LYS A 267 -17.33 -5.57 3.80
N LEU A 268 -16.29 -5.76 2.98
CA LEU A 268 -15.54 -4.70 2.36
C LEU A 268 -16.00 -4.55 0.90
N GLU A 269 -17.23 -4.05 0.72
CA GLU A 269 -17.93 -4.05 -0.56
C GLU A 269 -17.19 -3.25 -1.63
N ALA A 270 -16.55 -2.12 -1.25
CA ALA A 270 -15.70 -1.36 -2.16
C ALA A 270 -14.53 -2.20 -2.70
N VAL A 271 -13.90 -3.03 -1.86
CA VAL A 271 -12.80 -3.92 -2.28
C VAL A 271 -13.30 -4.92 -3.32
N ARG A 272 -14.42 -5.58 -3.05
CA ARG A 272 -15.04 -6.56 -3.96
C ARG A 272 -15.35 -5.94 -5.31
N ILE A 273 -16.06 -4.80 -5.32
CA ILE A 273 -16.46 -4.10 -6.55
C ILE A 273 -15.22 -3.61 -7.34
N ALA A 274 -14.22 -3.04 -6.66
CA ALA A 274 -12.99 -2.60 -7.31
C ALA A 274 -12.24 -3.78 -7.94
N ALA A 275 -12.14 -4.91 -7.22
CA ALA A 275 -11.49 -6.12 -7.72
C ALA A 275 -12.22 -6.68 -8.97
N GLU A 276 -13.55 -6.82 -8.94
CA GLU A 276 -14.36 -7.28 -10.07
C GLU A 276 -14.13 -6.40 -11.32
N LYS A 277 -14.13 -5.07 -11.15
CA LYS A 277 -13.86 -4.14 -12.25
C LYS A 277 -12.45 -4.27 -12.79
N ALA A 278 -11.45 -4.44 -11.92
CA ALA A 278 -10.06 -4.60 -12.33
C ALA A 278 -9.85 -5.94 -13.06
N TYR A 279 -10.43 -7.02 -12.59
CA TYR A 279 -10.41 -8.32 -13.27
C TYR A 279 -11.08 -8.24 -14.64
N ALA A 280 -12.27 -7.65 -14.72
CA ALA A 280 -12.98 -7.49 -15.98
C ALA A 280 -12.16 -6.68 -17.00
N MET A 281 -11.52 -5.58 -16.56
CA MET A 281 -10.65 -4.76 -17.40
C MET A 281 -9.42 -5.54 -17.89
N ALA A 282 -8.84 -6.38 -17.04
CA ALA A 282 -7.65 -7.17 -17.36
C ALA A 282 -7.96 -8.43 -18.19
N GLY A 283 -9.21 -8.89 -18.21
CA GLY A 283 -9.60 -10.20 -18.75
C GLY A 283 -9.07 -11.35 -17.91
N LEU A 284 -8.97 -11.18 -16.60
CA LEU A 284 -8.42 -12.14 -15.64
C LEU A 284 -9.45 -12.53 -14.59
N SER A 285 -9.08 -13.53 -13.80
CA SER A 285 -9.82 -14.02 -12.63
C SER A 285 -8.89 -14.11 -11.42
N PRO A 286 -9.41 -14.27 -10.19
CA PRO A 286 -8.57 -14.46 -9.01
C PRO A 286 -7.55 -15.61 -9.12
N LYS A 287 -7.85 -16.64 -9.91
CA LYS A 287 -6.98 -17.81 -10.11
C LYS A 287 -5.73 -17.52 -10.96
N ASP A 288 -5.74 -16.42 -11.71
CA ASP A 288 -4.63 -16.03 -12.58
C ASP A 288 -3.56 -15.24 -11.82
N ILE A 289 -3.87 -14.78 -10.59
CA ILE A 289 -2.97 -13.96 -9.79
C ILE A 289 -1.89 -14.84 -9.17
N SER A 290 -0.63 -14.49 -9.41
CA SER A 290 0.54 -15.22 -8.93
C SER A 290 0.94 -14.83 -7.51
N PHE A 291 0.72 -13.57 -7.11
CA PHE A 291 1.03 -13.02 -5.80
C PHE A 291 0.30 -11.69 -5.57
N ALA A 292 0.23 -11.23 -4.31
CA ALA A 292 -0.48 -9.99 -4.01
C ALA A 292 0.19 -9.15 -2.91
N GLU A 293 0.00 -7.82 -2.97
CA GLU A 293 0.26 -6.86 -1.92
C GLU A 293 -1.08 -6.31 -1.42
N LEU A 294 -1.52 -6.75 -0.25
CA LEU A 294 -2.78 -6.36 0.36
C LEU A 294 -2.57 -5.37 1.49
N HIS A 295 -3.56 -4.53 1.75
CA HIS A 295 -3.48 -3.46 2.75
C HIS A 295 -3.68 -4.01 4.18
N ASP A 296 -2.61 -4.44 4.82
CA ASP A 296 -2.60 -5.04 6.16
C ASP A 296 -2.24 -4.03 7.26
N ALA A 297 -2.82 -2.82 7.23
CA ALA A 297 -2.64 -1.86 8.33
C ALA A 297 -2.99 -2.49 9.70
N PHE A 298 -3.96 -3.37 9.70
CA PHE A 298 -4.23 -4.37 10.73
C PHE A 298 -4.19 -5.75 10.09
N SER A 299 -3.60 -6.74 10.77
CA SER A 299 -3.44 -8.10 10.21
C SER A 299 -4.77 -8.73 9.74
N ILE A 300 -5.88 -8.41 10.40
CA ILE A 300 -7.21 -8.87 10.00
C ILE A 300 -7.60 -8.42 8.59
N LEU A 301 -7.12 -7.25 8.13
CA LEU A 301 -7.44 -6.74 6.79
C LEU A 301 -6.77 -7.56 5.69
N GLU A 302 -5.59 -8.16 5.92
CA GLU A 302 -5.02 -9.11 4.96
C GLU A 302 -5.98 -10.27 4.68
N LEU A 303 -6.60 -10.80 5.74
CA LEU A 303 -7.58 -11.89 5.64
C LEU A 303 -8.85 -11.43 4.92
N ALA A 304 -9.49 -10.39 5.42
CA ALA A 304 -10.76 -9.91 4.87
C ALA A 304 -10.63 -9.44 3.41
N ILE A 305 -9.56 -8.70 3.06
CA ILE A 305 -9.30 -8.26 1.70
C ILE A 305 -9.03 -9.47 0.78
N SER A 306 -8.26 -10.47 1.22
CA SER A 306 -7.99 -11.67 0.42
C SER A 306 -9.25 -12.48 0.07
N GLU A 307 -10.25 -12.42 0.94
CA GLU A 307 -11.58 -13.03 0.71
C GLU A 307 -12.41 -12.20 -0.26
N GLU A 308 -12.45 -10.87 -0.10
CA GLU A 308 -13.22 -9.99 -0.97
C GLU A 308 -12.69 -9.93 -2.41
N VAL A 309 -11.39 -10.07 -2.61
CA VAL A 309 -10.81 -10.17 -3.97
C VAL A 309 -10.94 -11.57 -4.57
N GLY A 310 -11.51 -12.54 -3.85
CA GLY A 310 -11.81 -13.88 -4.33
C GLY A 310 -10.67 -14.89 -4.27
N PHE A 311 -9.60 -14.64 -3.49
CA PHE A 311 -8.50 -15.59 -3.32
C PHE A 311 -8.88 -16.76 -2.43
N PHE A 312 -9.72 -16.51 -1.44
CA PHE A 312 -10.23 -17.48 -0.49
C PHE A 312 -11.72 -17.32 -0.27
N GLU A 313 -12.36 -18.38 0.18
CA GLU A 313 -13.75 -18.34 0.62
C GLU A 313 -13.85 -17.51 1.91
N ARG A 314 -14.95 -16.75 2.04
CA ARG A 314 -15.20 -15.88 3.17
C ARG A 314 -15.14 -16.64 4.50
N GLY A 315 -14.39 -16.09 5.46
CA GLY A 315 -14.17 -16.68 6.78
C GLY A 315 -13.23 -17.88 6.78
N LYS A 316 -12.47 -18.12 5.71
CA LYS A 316 -11.54 -19.27 5.60
C LYS A 316 -10.10 -18.91 5.26
N SER A 317 -9.79 -17.66 4.97
CA SER A 317 -8.43 -17.22 4.61
C SER A 317 -7.38 -17.55 5.68
N PHE A 318 -7.74 -17.46 6.96
CA PHE A 318 -6.83 -17.81 8.06
C PHE A 318 -6.44 -19.31 8.07
N LEU A 319 -7.27 -20.19 7.51
CA LEU A 319 -6.91 -21.61 7.35
C LEU A 319 -5.80 -21.80 6.32
N ALA A 320 -5.79 -20.98 5.27
CA ALA A 320 -4.70 -20.96 4.29
C ALA A 320 -3.40 -20.44 4.90
N VAL A 321 -3.47 -19.42 5.77
CA VAL A 321 -2.32 -18.91 6.52
C VAL A 321 -1.74 -20.02 7.43
N ARG A 322 -2.57 -20.75 8.18
CA ARG A 322 -2.13 -21.89 9.00
C ARG A 322 -1.38 -22.97 8.21
N LYS A 323 -1.75 -23.15 6.93
CA LYS A 323 -1.10 -24.10 6.01
C LYS A 323 0.12 -23.54 5.28
N GLY A 324 0.49 -22.29 5.50
CA GLY A 324 1.58 -21.62 4.80
C GLY A 324 1.28 -21.26 3.34
N GLU A 325 0.03 -21.35 2.87
CA GLU A 325 -0.34 -21.09 1.48
C GLU A 325 -0.05 -19.64 1.03
N THR A 326 0.04 -18.70 1.98
CA THR A 326 0.33 -17.27 1.72
C THR A 326 1.79 -16.87 1.98
N ALA A 327 2.65 -17.82 2.37
CA ALA A 327 4.08 -17.60 2.50
C ALA A 327 4.75 -17.40 1.15
N ILE A 328 6.01 -16.94 1.14
CA ILE A 328 6.75 -16.61 -0.10
C ILE A 328 6.88 -17.81 -1.06
N ASP A 329 6.96 -19.01 -0.52
CA ASP A 329 7.02 -20.27 -1.23
C ASP A 329 5.66 -21.01 -1.29
N GLY A 330 4.61 -20.38 -0.80
CA GLY A 330 3.26 -20.92 -0.77
C GLY A 330 2.56 -20.83 -2.14
N ARG A 331 1.32 -21.33 -2.17
CA ARG A 331 0.49 -21.35 -3.39
C ARG A 331 0.18 -19.94 -3.92
N LEU A 332 -0.03 -18.98 -3.03
CA LEU A 332 -0.35 -17.58 -3.34
C LEU A 332 0.38 -16.65 -2.37
N PRO A 333 1.63 -16.28 -2.64
CA PRO A 333 2.36 -15.36 -1.79
C PRO A 333 1.62 -14.03 -1.60
N ILE A 334 1.41 -13.62 -0.34
CA ILE A 334 0.77 -12.36 0.01
C ILE A 334 1.72 -11.52 0.87
N ASN A 335 1.81 -10.22 0.55
CA ASN A 335 2.66 -9.26 1.24
C ASN A 335 4.14 -9.66 1.21
N THR A 336 4.62 -9.95 0.02
CA THR A 336 6.02 -10.34 -0.27
C THR A 336 7.01 -9.26 0.14
N SER A 337 6.57 -8.00 0.21
CA SER A 337 7.35 -6.86 0.71
C SER A 337 7.54 -6.82 2.22
N GLY A 338 6.78 -7.62 2.97
CA GLY A 338 6.61 -7.55 4.43
C GLY A 338 5.29 -6.89 4.84
N GLY A 339 4.45 -6.51 3.86
CA GLY A 339 3.20 -5.82 4.10
C GLY A 339 3.38 -4.47 4.80
N LEU A 340 2.28 -3.83 5.15
CA LEU A 340 2.30 -2.61 5.95
C LEU A 340 2.82 -2.89 7.36
N LYS A 341 2.63 -4.12 7.85
CA LYS A 341 3.07 -4.55 9.17
C LYS A 341 4.58 -4.45 9.37
N SER A 342 5.38 -4.89 8.41
CA SER A 342 6.84 -4.91 8.55
C SER A 342 7.52 -3.86 7.64
N LYS A 343 7.08 -3.76 6.38
CA LYS A 343 7.59 -2.72 5.47
C LYS A 343 7.31 -1.32 5.99
N GLY A 344 6.16 -1.09 6.61
CA GLY A 344 5.72 0.20 7.11
C GLY A 344 4.56 0.78 6.30
N HIS A 345 3.92 1.83 6.88
CA HIS A 345 2.72 2.44 6.33
C HIS A 345 2.76 3.97 6.34
N PRO A 346 3.64 4.63 5.56
CA PRO A 346 3.43 6.03 5.24
C PRO A 346 2.17 6.13 4.38
N VAL A 347 1.10 6.73 4.92
CA VAL A 347 -0.26 6.54 4.36
C VAL A 347 -0.36 6.95 2.89
N GLY A 348 0.18 8.10 2.48
CA GLY A 348 0.19 8.55 1.10
C GLY A 348 1.11 7.75 0.15
N ALA A 349 2.12 7.04 0.71
CA ALA A 349 3.07 6.26 -0.08
C ALA A 349 2.64 4.82 -0.31
N THR A 350 1.72 4.28 0.48
CA THR A 350 1.47 2.84 0.52
C THR A 350 1.05 2.26 -0.83
N GLY A 351 0.12 2.90 -1.54
CA GLY A 351 -0.33 2.40 -2.85
C GLY A 351 0.77 2.40 -3.91
N THR A 352 1.59 3.44 -3.96
CA THR A 352 2.75 3.49 -4.87
C THR A 352 3.81 2.47 -4.47
N SER A 353 4.07 2.28 -3.17
CA SER A 353 5.00 1.27 -2.65
C SER A 353 4.56 -0.16 -2.95
N GLN A 354 3.26 -0.47 -2.86
CA GLN A 354 2.71 -1.75 -3.27
C GLN A 354 2.94 -2.00 -4.77
N ALA A 355 2.65 -0.99 -5.62
CA ALA A 355 2.89 -1.10 -7.05
C ALA A 355 4.39 -1.24 -7.40
N VAL A 356 5.29 -0.55 -6.69
CA VAL A 356 6.75 -0.73 -6.82
C VAL A 356 7.13 -2.19 -6.53
N GLU A 357 6.56 -2.79 -5.49
CA GLU A 357 6.82 -4.20 -5.18
C GLU A 357 6.32 -5.13 -6.28
N LEU A 358 5.10 -4.90 -6.83
CA LEU A 358 4.61 -5.69 -7.95
C LEU A 358 5.57 -5.64 -9.15
N VAL A 359 6.05 -4.45 -9.50
CA VAL A 359 6.99 -4.27 -10.63
C VAL A 359 8.31 -4.98 -10.36
N ARG A 360 8.85 -4.88 -9.13
CA ARG A 360 10.10 -5.53 -8.72
C ARG A 360 10.02 -7.04 -8.83
N GLN A 361 8.95 -7.64 -8.33
CA GLN A 361 8.71 -9.08 -8.41
C GLN A 361 8.57 -9.55 -9.87
N LEU A 362 7.77 -8.83 -10.68
CA LEU A 362 7.55 -9.17 -12.10
C LEU A 362 8.79 -9.00 -12.97
N ARG A 363 9.76 -8.17 -12.55
CA ARG A 363 11.06 -8.01 -13.20
C ARG A 363 12.10 -9.01 -12.72
N GLY A 364 11.85 -9.77 -11.65
CA GLY A 364 12.83 -10.65 -11.02
C GLY A 364 13.92 -9.88 -10.27
N GLU A 365 13.60 -8.69 -9.76
CA GLU A 365 14.52 -7.76 -9.08
C GLU A 365 14.33 -7.72 -7.55
N ALA A 366 13.53 -8.64 -6.99
CA ALA A 366 13.38 -8.75 -5.55
C ALA A 366 14.63 -9.38 -4.90
N GLU A 367 14.86 -9.06 -3.62
CA GLU A 367 16.00 -9.57 -2.88
C GLU A 367 15.93 -11.10 -2.74
N LEU A 368 17.09 -11.74 -2.59
CA LEU A 368 17.20 -13.18 -2.42
C LEU A 368 16.33 -13.66 -1.24
N GLY A 369 15.57 -14.74 -1.48
CA GLY A 369 14.69 -15.35 -0.49
C GLY A 369 13.34 -14.67 -0.29
N ARG A 370 13.00 -13.66 -1.12
CA ARG A 370 11.64 -13.12 -1.23
C ARG A 370 11.17 -12.91 -2.68
N GLN A 371 11.94 -13.36 -3.68
CA GLN A 371 11.50 -13.38 -5.07
C GLN A 371 10.46 -14.48 -5.26
N VAL A 372 9.28 -14.11 -5.76
CA VAL A 372 8.25 -15.08 -6.19
C VAL A 372 8.72 -15.84 -7.42
N THR A 373 8.48 -17.12 -7.45
CA THR A 373 8.89 -17.98 -8.58
C THR A 373 7.98 -17.75 -9.79
N ASP A 374 8.56 -17.38 -10.92
CA ASP A 374 7.90 -17.17 -12.23
C ASP A 374 6.56 -16.40 -12.17
N PRO A 375 6.52 -15.19 -11.57
CA PRO A 375 5.28 -14.43 -11.40
C PRO A 375 4.81 -13.87 -12.74
N LYS A 376 3.51 -14.06 -13.05
CA LYS A 376 2.90 -13.55 -14.30
C LYS A 376 2.02 -12.33 -14.05
N TYR A 377 1.23 -12.38 -13.00
CA TYR A 377 0.31 -11.33 -12.62
C TYR A 377 0.41 -11.06 -11.12
N GLY A 378 0.66 -9.83 -10.76
CA GLY A 378 0.59 -9.35 -9.37
C GLY A 378 -0.62 -8.46 -9.17
N MET A 379 -1.22 -8.51 -7.98
CA MET A 379 -2.36 -7.67 -7.58
C MET A 379 -1.99 -6.84 -6.36
N ALA A 380 -2.33 -5.55 -6.37
CA ALA A 380 -2.25 -4.69 -5.19
C ALA A 380 -3.64 -4.17 -4.81
N VAL A 381 -3.93 -4.14 -3.51
CA VAL A 381 -5.12 -3.49 -2.95
C VAL A 381 -4.67 -2.44 -1.95
N ASN A 382 -4.96 -1.18 -2.25
CA ASN A 382 -4.73 -0.06 -1.34
C ASN A 382 -6.09 0.42 -0.82
N PHE A 383 -6.21 0.47 0.50
CA PHE A 383 -7.48 0.67 1.19
C PHE A 383 -7.49 2.03 1.89
N GLY A 384 -8.56 2.80 1.72
CA GLY A 384 -8.73 4.14 2.30
C GLY A 384 -9.73 4.13 3.43
N GLY A 385 -9.30 4.43 4.67
CA GLY A 385 -10.16 4.39 5.85
C GLY A 385 -10.68 2.98 6.12
N PHE A 386 -11.97 2.79 6.08
CA PHE A 386 -12.64 1.49 6.11
C PHE A 386 -13.54 1.25 4.87
N GLY A 387 -13.20 1.84 3.70
CA GLY A 387 -13.79 1.54 2.40
C GLY A 387 -14.19 2.75 1.56
#